data_ffc15370e333b7dc6c9722f345da51b6
#
_entry.id   ffc15370e333b7dc6c9722f345da51b6
#
_cell.length_a   1.000
_cell.length_b   1.000
_cell.length_c   1.000
_cell.angle_alpha   90.00
_cell.angle_beta   90.00
_cell.angle_gamma   90.00
#
_symmetry.space_group_name_H-M   'P 1'
#
loop_
_entity.id
_entity.type
_entity.pdbx_description
1 polymer ?
#
loop_
_entity_poly.entity_id
_entity_poly.type
_entity_poly.pdbx_seq_one_letter_code
_entity_poly.pdbx_strand_id
1 'polypeptide(L)'
;MCLFFASGIDIEIGDYSGIGINAHIPNGTIIGDYVMMGPNCFILDENHDISDTTRPMCQQGMTEKKITRIGNDVWIGREVHMTPGRTIADGSVIAMRSVLTKDYPPYSIVGGNPAKLIRYRK
;
A
#
# COMPACT_ATOMS: atom_id res chain seq x y z
N MET A 1 13.80 14.61 -4.49
CA MET A 1 12.49 14.77 -5.12
C MET A 1 12.07 13.48 -5.81
N CYS A 2 10.86 13.10 -5.71
CA CYS A 2 10.34 11.88 -6.31
C CYS A 2 9.27 12.20 -7.35
N LEU A 3 9.25 11.40 -8.42
CA LEU A 3 8.17 11.42 -9.40
C LEU A 3 7.23 10.27 -9.12
N PHE A 4 5.93 10.54 -9.13
CA PHE A 4 4.93 9.52 -8.95
C PHE A 4 3.70 9.82 -9.80
N PHE A 5 2.94 8.78 -10.10
CA PHE A 5 1.63 8.90 -10.73
C PHE A 5 0.57 8.57 -9.71
N ALA A 6 -0.23 9.57 -9.37
CA ALA A 6 -1.37 9.39 -8.49
C ALA A 6 -2.61 9.16 -9.35
N SER A 7 -3.37 8.14 -9.05
CA SER A 7 -4.65 7.90 -9.71
C SER A 7 -5.77 8.75 -9.10
N GLY A 8 -5.50 9.42 -7.99
CA GLY A 8 -6.43 10.32 -7.32
C GLY A 8 -5.84 11.71 -7.15
N ILE A 9 -6.71 12.67 -6.87
CA ILE A 9 -6.35 14.08 -6.66
C ILE A 9 -6.33 14.47 -5.17
N ASP A 10 -6.78 13.59 -4.30
CA ASP A 10 -6.93 13.83 -2.86
C ASP A 10 -6.04 12.87 -2.08
N ILE A 11 -4.74 13.13 -2.13
CA ILE A 11 -3.72 12.33 -1.46
C ILE A 11 -2.98 13.22 -0.46
N GLU A 12 -2.85 12.74 0.78
CA GLU A 12 -2.05 13.42 1.79
C GLU A 12 -0.67 12.77 1.86
N ILE A 13 0.36 13.59 1.79
CA ILE A 13 1.75 13.14 1.92
C ILE A 13 2.41 14.06 2.94
N GLY A 14 2.95 13.46 4.00
CA GLY A 14 3.59 14.19 5.08
C GLY A 14 4.98 14.75 4.71
N ASP A 15 5.61 15.36 5.68
CA ASP A 15 6.90 16.02 5.51
C ASP A 15 8.03 15.00 5.40
N TYR A 16 9.03 15.36 4.61
CA TYR A 16 10.25 14.54 4.42
C TYR A 16 9.98 13.15 3.86
N SER A 17 8.83 12.94 3.23
CA SER A 17 8.49 11.68 2.59
C SER A 17 8.84 11.71 1.12
N GLY A 18 9.37 10.60 0.61
CA GLY A 18 9.71 10.42 -0.77
C GLY A 18 8.90 9.29 -1.41
N ILE A 19 8.30 9.59 -2.55
CA ILE A 19 7.51 8.63 -3.31
C ILE A 19 8.29 8.24 -4.56
N GLY A 20 8.49 6.96 -4.75
CA GLY A 20 9.23 6.44 -5.88
C GLY A 20 8.52 6.69 -7.22
N ILE A 21 9.31 6.66 -8.30
CA ILE A 21 8.78 6.81 -9.65
C ILE A 21 7.75 5.71 -9.96
N ASN A 22 6.74 6.04 -10.75
CA ASN A 22 5.68 5.12 -11.18
C ASN A 22 4.85 4.54 -10.03
N ALA A 23 4.75 5.24 -8.92
CA ALA A 23 3.85 4.83 -7.84
C ALA A 23 2.40 4.98 -8.29
N HIS A 24 1.60 3.97 -8.03
CA HIS A 24 0.16 4.00 -8.26
C HIS A 24 -0.53 4.17 -6.90
N ILE A 25 -1.03 5.37 -6.66
CA ILE A 25 -1.59 5.75 -5.36
C ILE A 25 -3.04 6.21 -5.56
N PRO A 26 -4.02 5.49 -5.03
CA PRO A 26 -5.42 5.86 -5.22
C PRO A 26 -5.82 7.07 -4.38
N ASN A 27 -6.92 7.68 -4.80
CA ASN A 27 -7.51 8.81 -4.11
C ASN A 27 -7.82 8.48 -2.65
N GLY A 28 -7.55 9.40 -1.75
CA GLY A 28 -7.81 9.25 -0.32
C GLY A 28 -6.67 8.62 0.47
N THR A 29 -5.60 8.15 -0.18
CA THR A 29 -4.44 7.57 0.52
C THR A 29 -3.79 8.61 1.43
N ILE A 30 -3.42 8.20 2.64
CA ILE A 30 -2.77 9.05 3.63
C ILE A 30 -1.38 8.48 3.91
N ILE A 31 -0.37 9.30 3.67
CA ILE A 31 1.04 8.95 3.88
C ILE A 31 1.62 9.90 4.93
N GLY A 32 2.22 9.35 5.96
CA GLY A 32 2.79 10.12 7.05
C GLY A 32 4.12 10.79 6.72
N ASP A 33 4.87 11.14 7.76
CA ASP A 33 6.17 11.80 7.67
C ASP A 33 7.30 10.77 7.58
N TYR A 34 8.40 11.14 6.94
CA TYR A 34 9.61 10.32 6.85
C TYR A 34 9.38 8.96 6.19
N VAL A 35 8.47 8.89 5.24
CA VAL A 35 8.22 7.66 4.49
C VAL A 35 9.17 7.60 3.29
N MET A 36 9.83 6.45 3.11
CA MET A 36 10.62 6.16 1.93
C MET A 36 9.90 5.08 1.12
N MET A 37 9.43 5.42 -0.07
CA MET A 37 8.77 4.47 -0.97
C MET A 37 9.63 4.28 -2.22
N GLY A 38 9.98 3.03 -2.49
CA GLY A 38 10.70 2.65 -3.69
C GLY A 38 9.85 2.79 -4.96
N PRO A 39 10.46 2.57 -6.14
CA PRO A 39 9.74 2.71 -7.41
C PRO A 39 8.75 1.57 -7.66
N ASN A 40 7.77 1.86 -8.53
CA ASN A 40 6.81 0.88 -9.03
C ASN A 40 5.95 0.22 -7.94
N CYS A 41 5.66 0.94 -6.87
CA CYS A 41 4.73 0.48 -5.85
C CYS A 41 3.29 0.68 -6.30
N PHE A 42 2.42 -0.24 -5.92
CA PHE A 42 1.04 -0.25 -6.36
C PHE A 42 0.11 -0.44 -5.16
N ILE A 43 -0.71 0.58 -4.91
CA ILE A 43 -1.70 0.55 -3.82
C ILE A 43 -3.08 0.41 -4.47
N LEU A 44 -3.84 -0.60 -4.05
CA LEU A 44 -5.22 -0.80 -4.51
C LEU A 44 -6.19 -0.21 -3.49
N ASP A 45 -7.32 0.29 -3.96
CA ASP A 45 -8.42 0.74 -3.09
C ASP A 45 -9.70 -0.08 -3.24
N GLU A 46 -9.80 -0.86 -4.30
CA GLU A 46 -10.94 -1.73 -4.53
C GLU A 46 -10.55 -2.93 -5.39
N ASN A 47 -11.40 -3.95 -5.39
CA ASN A 47 -11.26 -5.12 -6.24
C ASN A 47 -12.56 -5.36 -7.01
N HIS A 48 -12.51 -6.20 -8.03
CA HIS A 48 -13.73 -6.72 -8.64
C HIS A 48 -14.49 -7.57 -7.64
N ASP A 49 -15.81 -7.44 -7.64
CA ASP A 49 -16.66 -8.33 -6.86
C ASP A 49 -16.74 -9.67 -7.59
N ILE A 50 -16.38 -10.74 -6.90
CA ILE A 50 -16.34 -12.10 -7.44
C ILE A 50 -17.24 -13.06 -6.67
N SER A 51 -18.07 -12.54 -5.79
CA SER A 51 -18.84 -13.36 -4.84
C SER A 51 -19.95 -14.17 -5.48
N ASP A 52 -20.53 -13.69 -6.59
CA ASP A 52 -21.59 -14.37 -7.29
C ASP A 52 -21.01 -15.33 -8.33
N THR A 53 -21.15 -16.62 -8.10
CA THR A 53 -20.61 -17.66 -8.99
C THR A 53 -21.53 -17.96 -10.18
N THR A 54 -22.68 -17.32 -10.26
CA THR A 54 -23.66 -17.54 -11.34
C THR A 54 -23.56 -16.52 -12.48
N ARG A 55 -22.73 -15.47 -12.31
CA ARG A 55 -22.55 -14.39 -13.29
C ARG A 55 -21.08 -14.20 -13.61
N PRO A 56 -20.75 -13.72 -14.81
CA PRO A 56 -19.36 -13.32 -15.11
C PRO A 56 -18.86 -12.24 -14.15
N MET A 57 -17.63 -12.35 -13.70
CA MET A 57 -17.04 -11.39 -12.76
C MET A 57 -17.05 -9.96 -13.29
N CYS A 58 -16.83 -9.77 -14.57
CA CYS A 58 -16.85 -8.44 -15.19
C CYS A 58 -18.22 -7.75 -15.16
N GLN A 59 -19.28 -8.46 -14.82
CA GLN A 59 -20.64 -7.93 -14.72
C GLN A 59 -21.09 -7.71 -13.28
N GLN A 60 -20.23 -7.94 -12.30
CA GLN A 60 -20.61 -7.86 -10.87
C GLN A 60 -20.22 -6.54 -10.23
N GLY A 61 -19.43 -5.70 -10.92
CA GLY A 61 -18.99 -4.43 -10.37
C GLY A 61 -17.78 -4.56 -9.45
N MET A 62 -17.62 -3.59 -8.57
CA MET A 62 -16.46 -3.47 -7.70
C MET A 62 -16.87 -3.62 -6.24
N THR A 63 -15.92 -4.01 -5.40
CA THR A 63 -16.11 -3.99 -3.96
C THR A 63 -16.09 -2.55 -3.44
N GLU A 64 -16.45 -2.37 -2.17
CA GLU A 64 -16.37 -1.07 -1.51
C GLU A 64 -14.92 -0.58 -1.48
N LYS A 65 -14.73 0.72 -1.74
CA LYS A 65 -13.43 1.37 -1.64
C LYS A 65 -12.94 1.43 -0.21
N LYS A 66 -11.67 1.12 -0.01
CA LYS A 66 -11.01 1.17 1.30
C LYS A 66 -9.71 1.94 1.19
N ILE A 67 -9.51 2.88 2.10
CA ILE A 67 -8.36 3.78 2.11
C ILE A 67 -7.16 3.10 2.76
N THR A 68 -6.00 3.28 2.15
CA THR A 68 -4.71 2.87 2.73
C THR A 68 -4.12 4.03 3.53
N ARG A 69 -3.59 3.71 4.70
CA ARG A 69 -2.92 4.64 5.60
C ARG A 69 -1.51 4.14 5.86
N ILE A 70 -0.55 5.00 5.62
CA ILE A 70 0.86 4.71 5.87
C ILE A 70 1.34 5.63 6.99
N GLY A 71 1.82 5.07 8.06
CA GLY A 71 2.29 5.81 9.23
C GLY A 71 3.60 6.55 8.98
N ASN A 72 4.26 6.93 10.06
CA ASN A 72 5.51 7.68 10.00
C ASN A 72 6.71 6.76 10.03
N ASP A 73 7.82 7.20 9.42
CA ASP A 73 9.08 6.45 9.43
C ASP A 73 8.89 5.03 8.89
N VAL A 74 8.30 4.93 7.70
CA VAL A 74 8.04 3.65 7.03
C VAL A 74 8.93 3.54 5.81
N TRP A 75 9.56 2.39 5.64
CA TRP A 75 10.30 2.08 4.43
C TRP A 75 9.56 1.02 3.62
N ILE A 76 9.16 1.40 2.42
CA ILE A 76 8.48 0.51 1.47
C ILE A 76 9.44 0.24 0.32
N GLY A 77 9.84 -1.01 0.15
CA GLY A 77 10.73 -1.43 -0.91
C GLY A 77 10.09 -1.28 -2.28
N ARG A 78 10.90 -1.44 -3.32
CA ARG A 78 10.42 -1.35 -4.70
C ARG A 78 9.40 -2.44 -5.01
N GLU A 79 8.49 -2.13 -5.91
CA GLU A 79 7.51 -3.10 -6.44
C GLU A 79 6.64 -3.76 -5.35
N VAL A 80 6.40 -3.06 -4.26
CA VAL A 80 5.48 -3.53 -3.23
C VAL A 80 4.06 -3.28 -3.70
N HIS A 81 3.21 -4.29 -3.58
CA HIS A 81 1.80 -4.20 -3.87
C HIS A 81 0.99 -4.34 -2.58
N MET A 82 -0.07 -3.54 -2.46
CA MET A 82 -0.91 -3.51 -1.27
C MET A 82 -2.36 -3.74 -1.65
N THR A 83 -3.01 -4.65 -0.94
CA THR A 83 -4.45 -4.87 -1.09
C THR A 83 -5.23 -3.73 -0.44
N PRO A 84 -6.52 -3.53 -0.81
CA PRO A 84 -7.29 -2.39 -0.32
C PRO A 84 -7.38 -2.30 1.20
N GLY A 85 -7.25 -1.07 1.71
CA GLY A 85 -7.49 -0.79 3.13
C GLY A 85 -6.36 -1.18 4.07
N ARG A 86 -5.11 -1.17 3.61
CA ARG A 86 -3.99 -1.45 4.51
C ARG A 86 -3.71 -0.28 5.43
N THR A 87 -3.37 -0.62 6.66
CA THR A 87 -2.82 0.34 7.64
C THR A 87 -1.40 -0.11 7.96
N ILE A 88 -0.44 0.67 7.51
CA ILE A 88 0.97 0.39 7.76
C ILE A 88 1.40 1.21 8.97
N ALA A 89 1.74 0.52 10.05
CA ALA A 89 2.07 1.16 11.32
C ALA A 89 3.43 1.84 11.27
N ASP A 90 3.62 2.78 12.18
CA ASP A 90 4.87 3.54 12.30
C ASP A 90 6.08 2.62 12.40
N GLY A 91 7.15 3.02 11.77
CA GLY A 91 8.43 2.33 11.84
C GLY A 91 8.51 1.01 11.07
N SER A 92 7.50 0.69 10.27
CA SER A 92 7.46 -0.58 9.54
C SER A 92 8.42 -0.58 8.35
N VAL A 93 8.90 -1.76 8.00
CA VAL A 93 9.69 -2.02 6.80
C VAL A 93 8.96 -3.08 5.96
N ILE A 94 8.66 -2.74 4.73
CA ILE A 94 8.04 -3.67 3.77
C ILE A 94 9.09 -4.05 2.74
N ALA A 95 9.47 -5.32 2.70
CA ALA A 95 10.52 -5.78 1.79
C ALA A 95 10.09 -5.66 0.33
N MET A 96 11.07 -5.44 -0.54
CA MET A 96 10.82 -5.31 -1.99
C MET A 96 10.03 -6.50 -2.55
N ARG A 97 9.18 -6.23 -3.54
CA ARG A 97 8.34 -7.22 -4.24
C ARG A 97 7.35 -7.97 -3.35
N SER A 98 7.04 -7.42 -2.19
CA SER A 98 6.05 -8.03 -1.30
C SER A 98 4.63 -7.70 -1.75
N VAL A 99 3.71 -8.61 -1.43
CA VAL A 99 2.27 -8.37 -1.57
C VAL A 99 1.68 -8.30 -0.18
N LEU A 100 1.38 -7.09 0.27
CA LEU A 100 0.87 -6.84 1.62
C LEU A 100 -0.64 -7.04 1.64
N THR A 101 -1.08 -8.05 2.38
CA THR A 101 -2.50 -8.44 2.46
C THR A 101 -3.09 -8.28 3.85
N LYS A 102 -2.27 -7.97 4.84
CA LYS A 102 -2.66 -7.80 6.24
C LYS A 102 -1.94 -6.62 6.85
N ASP A 103 -2.43 -6.19 7.99
CA ASP A 103 -1.79 -5.17 8.81
C ASP A 103 -0.93 -5.82 9.89
N TYR A 104 0.15 -5.13 10.27
CA TYR A 104 1.11 -5.63 11.26
C TYR A 104 1.40 -4.55 12.29
N PRO A 105 1.87 -4.93 13.50
CA PRO A 105 2.18 -3.96 14.54
C PRO A 105 3.32 -3.00 14.15
N PRO A 106 3.48 -1.89 14.88
CA PRO A 106 4.61 -0.98 14.66
C PRO A 106 5.96 -1.68 14.71
N TYR A 107 6.90 -1.15 13.94
CA TYR A 107 8.29 -1.64 13.86
C TYR A 107 8.43 -3.07 13.32
N SER A 108 7.42 -3.53 12.60
CA SER A 108 7.48 -4.83 11.91
C SER A 108 8.33 -4.75 10.66
N ILE A 109 9.07 -5.80 10.38
CA ILE A 109 9.68 -6.05 9.07
C ILE A 109 8.91 -7.19 8.45
N VAL A 110 8.25 -6.92 7.34
CA VAL A 110 7.40 -7.89 6.64
C VAL A 110 7.86 -8.07 5.21
N GLY A 111 7.58 -9.23 4.64
CA GLY A 111 7.96 -9.49 3.27
C GLY A 111 7.39 -10.79 2.74
N GLY A 112 7.42 -10.91 1.41
CA GLY A 112 6.95 -12.09 0.69
C GLY A 112 5.62 -11.87 -0.02
N ASN A 113 5.12 -12.94 -0.64
CA ASN A 113 3.84 -12.97 -1.33
C ASN A 113 3.10 -14.27 -0.98
N PRO A 114 2.06 -14.21 -0.15
CA PRO A 114 1.64 -13.05 0.64
C PRO A 114 2.69 -12.67 1.70
N ALA A 115 2.76 -11.39 2.02
CA ALA A 115 3.73 -10.90 2.99
C ALA A 115 3.44 -11.46 4.38
N LYS A 116 4.51 -11.77 5.10
CA LYS A 116 4.45 -12.28 6.48
C LYS A 116 5.46 -11.54 7.34
N LEU A 117 5.24 -11.55 8.63
CA LEU A 117 6.18 -10.98 9.57
C LEU A 117 7.49 -11.77 9.52
N ILE A 118 8.59 -11.08 9.22
CA ILE A 118 9.94 -11.66 9.24
C ILE A 118 10.51 -11.54 10.65
N ARG A 119 10.49 -10.33 11.19
CA ARG A 119 10.89 -10.00 12.56
C ARG A 119 10.51 -8.57 12.87
N TYR A 120 10.73 -8.14 14.09
CA TYR A 120 10.66 -6.73 14.45
C TYR A 120 12.02 -6.08 14.24
N ARG A 121 12.03 -4.75 14.08
CA ARG A 121 13.28 -4.00 13.90
C ARG A 121 14.21 -4.17 15.09
N LYS A 122 13.64 -4.43 16.23
CA LYS A 122 14.44 -4.56 17.45
C LYS A 122 13.79 -5.52 18.46
#